data_58aea2b25f15436ab88074cfb961113a
#
_entry.id   58aea2b25f15436ab88074cfb961113a
#
_cell.length_a   1.000
_cell.length_b   1.000
_cell.length_c   1.000
_cell.angle_alpha   90.00
_cell.angle_beta   90.00
_cell.angle_gamma   90.00
#
_symmetry.space_group_name_H-M   'P 1'
#
loop_
_entity.id
_entity.type
_entity.pdbx_description
1 polymer ?
#
loop_
_entity_poly.entity_id
_entity_poly.type
_entity_poly.pdbx_seq_one_letter_code
_entity_poly.pdbx_strand_id
1 'polypeptide(L)'
;MITLPLRTEAVFLMSNFSATQFTLAPLGAGDLIDRAVRLYRRHLFTLVRIAAPPVIVSAIGWVLLGIAWRAVFVTPSGAMLLFYIFLGALGAVVVVGGYIFSLIVMGGAARNLVTHLLWNEPVSMRATYDAVRSRFWGLLGATLIMVAWVGLSVMVATFGWYTVVVIVTVGAVVFAQIAPASVSVVVWLIGSVVGTAVAFWLFFFFVGRVAYVPQVMLVEGKGIFDSVGRSFSLARGNVRRLMAMTLFVVFTFYSALMVLLIPLGWYGYLNGVDPSPWNAADWPAWYAIGNGVLEPLSRILLAPIWILGLSLLYVDERVRHEGYDIELMASRQLGPMPALDVVSPYAPAISGDGRTEPPPPLSSSGKMLRLS
;
A
#
# COMPACT_ATOMS: atom_id res chain seq x y z
N MET A 1 -58.87 26.23 1.69
CA MET A 1 -57.91 26.47 2.75
C MET A 1 -57.13 25.13 2.93
N ILE A 2 -56.09 24.93 2.17
CA ILE A 2 -55.27 23.68 2.15
C ILE A 2 -53.85 24.11 2.55
N THR A 3 -53.50 23.81 3.80
CA THR A 3 -52.14 24.07 4.34
C THR A 3 -51.22 22.91 3.96
N LEU A 4 -50.17 23.21 3.17
CA LEU A 4 -49.09 22.27 2.84
C LEU A 4 -48.19 21.97 4.02
N PRO A 5 -47.88 20.70 4.30
CA PRO A 5 -46.79 20.33 5.23
C PRO A 5 -45.48 20.02 4.43
N LEU A 6 -44.93 21.01 3.71
CA LEU A 6 -43.69 20.81 2.94
C LEU A 6 -42.38 21.19 3.64
N ARG A 7 -42.47 21.69 4.88
CA ARG A 7 -41.27 22.20 5.59
C ARG A 7 -40.58 21.17 6.49
N THR A 8 -41.31 20.17 6.95
CA THR A 8 -40.79 19.20 7.94
C THR A 8 -40.05 18.04 7.29
N GLU A 9 -40.48 17.59 6.09
CA GLU A 9 -39.78 16.51 5.37
C GLU A 9 -38.45 16.98 4.77
N ALA A 10 -38.36 18.22 4.30
CA ALA A 10 -37.11 18.79 3.77
C ALA A 10 -36.02 18.91 4.87
N VAL A 11 -36.42 19.27 6.09
CA VAL A 11 -35.51 19.35 7.25
C VAL A 11 -35.08 17.95 7.70
N PHE A 12 -35.95 16.95 7.63
CA PHE A 12 -35.63 15.55 7.98
C PHE A 12 -34.73 14.88 6.92
N LEU A 13 -34.93 15.20 5.65
CA LEU A 13 -34.04 14.76 4.56
C LEU A 13 -32.67 15.44 4.66
N MET A 14 -32.61 16.72 5.00
CA MET A 14 -31.33 17.43 5.19
C MET A 14 -30.58 16.95 6.44
N SER A 15 -31.26 16.56 7.52
CA SER A 15 -30.60 16.04 8.71
C SER A 15 -30.00 14.64 8.51
N ASN A 16 -30.62 13.80 7.68
CA ASN A 16 -30.08 12.48 7.34
C ASN A 16 -28.95 12.53 6.31
N PHE A 17 -28.82 13.60 5.50
CA PHE A 17 -27.69 13.81 4.61
C PHE A 17 -26.42 14.26 5.36
N SER A 18 -26.54 14.85 6.53
CA SER A 18 -25.40 15.37 7.31
C SER A 18 -24.61 14.33 8.09
N ALA A 19 -25.13 13.11 8.27
CA ALA A 19 -24.54 12.14 9.21
C ALA A 19 -23.44 11.23 8.60
N THR A 20 -23.16 11.29 7.29
CA THR A 20 -22.18 10.40 6.63
C THR A 20 -21.17 11.12 5.73
N GLN A 21 -21.14 12.45 5.74
CA GLN A 21 -20.11 13.16 4.98
C GLN A 21 -18.78 13.07 5.73
N PHE A 22 -17.83 12.32 5.17
CA PHE A 22 -16.46 12.38 5.62
C PHE A 22 -15.97 13.82 5.48
N THR A 23 -15.76 14.51 6.60
CA THR A 23 -15.06 15.78 6.60
C THR A 23 -13.64 15.53 6.12
N LEU A 24 -13.31 16.06 4.96
CA LEU A 24 -11.97 16.00 4.37
C LEU A 24 -11.07 17.06 5.05
N ALA A 25 -10.93 16.97 6.38
CA ALA A 25 -9.97 17.77 7.12
C ALA A 25 -8.62 17.04 7.18
N PRO A 26 -7.49 17.76 7.24
CA PRO A 26 -6.18 17.15 7.41
C PRO A 26 -6.14 16.26 8.64
N LEU A 27 -5.76 14.99 8.46
CA LEU A 27 -5.84 13.95 9.50
C LEU A 27 -4.50 13.74 10.19
N GLY A 28 -4.55 13.48 11.51
CA GLY A 28 -3.41 12.93 12.23
C GLY A 28 -3.12 11.47 11.86
N ALA A 29 -1.93 10.95 12.21
CA ALA A 29 -1.59 9.54 11.94
C ALA A 29 -2.55 8.57 12.66
N GLY A 30 -2.96 8.88 13.90
CA GLY A 30 -3.93 8.10 14.66
C GLY A 30 -5.31 8.09 14.00
N ASP A 31 -5.80 9.24 13.57
CA ASP A 31 -7.10 9.37 12.90
C ASP A 31 -7.15 8.60 11.58
N LEU A 32 -6.03 8.57 10.83
CA LEU A 32 -5.87 7.78 9.62
C LEU A 32 -6.01 6.29 9.91
N ILE A 33 -5.33 5.81 10.95
CA ILE A 33 -5.39 4.41 11.38
C ILE A 33 -6.82 4.04 11.81
N ASP A 34 -7.46 4.87 12.64
CA ASP A 34 -8.83 4.65 13.10
C ASP A 34 -9.84 4.62 11.94
N ARG A 35 -9.68 5.50 10.96
CA ARG A 35 -10.51 5.51 9.76
C ARG A 35 -10.27 4.27 8.91
N ALA A 36 -9.01 3.86 8.72
CA ALA A 36 -8.66 2.63 7.99
C ALA A 36 -9.32 1.40 8.62
N VAL A 37 -9.24 1.26 9.96
CA VAL A 37 -9.84 0.14 10.69
C VAL A 37 -11.36 0.16 10.60
N ARG A 38 -12.01 1.32 10.75
CA ARG A 38 -13.48 1.42 10.60
C ARG A 38 -13.93 1.03 9.20
N LEU A 39 -13.24 1.50 8.17
CA LEU A 39 -13.56 1.21 6.78
C LEU A 39 -13.31 -0.27 6.45
N TYR A 40 -12.24 -0.84 7.00
CA TYR A 40 -11.92 -2.26 6.92
C TYR A 40 -13.06 -3.12 7.47
N ARG A 41 -13.51 -2.83 8.70
CA ARG A 41 -14.61 -3.59 9.34
C ARG A 41 -15.91 -3.51 8.54
N ARG A 42 -16.19 -2.36 7.92
CA ARG A 42 -17.40 -2.14 7.11
C ARG A 42 -17.38 -2.94 5.80
N HIS A 43 -16.20 -3.08 5.17
CA HIS A 43 -16.05 -3.69 3.85
C HIS A 43 -15.22 -4.98 3.85
N LEU A 44 -15.08 -5.63 5.02
CA LEU A 44 -14.23 -6.79 5.25
C LEU A 44 -14.34 -7.86 4.16
N PHE A 45 -15.53 -8.38 3.91
CA PHE A 45 -15.73 -9.48 2.96
C PHE A 45 -15.37 -9.11 1.52
N THR A 46 -15.67 -7.89 1.10
CA THR A 46 -15.32 -7.43 -0.25
C THR A 46 -13.81 -7.28 -0.40
N LEU A 47 -13.15 -6.70 0.59
CA LEU A 47 -11.71 -6.50 0.60
C LEU A 47 -10.93 -7.83 0.68
N VAL A 48 -11.41 -8.76 1.48
CA VAL A 48 -10.87 -10.13 1.56
C VAL A 48 -10.98 -10.84 0.21
N ARG A 49 -12.13 -10.74 -0.47
CA ARG A 49 -12.30 -11.32 -1.81
C ARG A 49 -11.36 -10.69 -2.85
N ILE A 50 -11.04 -9.41 -2.72
CA ILE A 50 -10.09 -8.73 -3.60
C ILE A 50 -8.65 -9.22 -3.33
N ALA A 51 -8.27 -9.38 -2.07
CA ALA A 51 -6.92 -9.78 -1.68
C ALA A 51 -6.62 -11.28 -1.84
N ALA A 52 -7.63 -12.14 -1.79
CA ALA A 52 -7.46 -13.59 -1.79
C ALA A 52 -6.76 -14.16 -3.05
N PRO A 53 -7.17 -13.82 -4.31
CA PRO A 53 -6.58 -14.44 -5.48
C PRO A 53 -5.06 -14.29 -5.60
N PRO A 54 -4.47 -13.07 -5.49
CA PRO A 54 -3.02 -12.92 -5.58
C PRO A 54 -2.26 -13.59 -4.42
N VAL A 55 -2.83 -13.61 -3.21
CA VAL A 55 -2.20 -14.28 -2.06
C VAL A 55 -2.23 -15.79 -2.24
N ILE A 56 -3.32 -16.37 -2.75
CA ILE A 56 -3.39 -17.80 -3.06
C ILE A 56 -2.35 -18.20 -4.09
N VAL A 57 -2.16 -17.40 -5.16
CA VAL A 57 -1.12 -17.65 -6.17
C VAL A 57 0.26 -17.68 -5.52
N SER A 58 0.60 -16.68 -4.69
CA SER A 58 1.90 -16.68 -4.00
C SER A 58 2.05 -17.84 -3.03
N ALA A 59 0.98 -18.25 -2.32
CA ALA A 59 1.00 -19.40 -1.41
C ALA A 59 1.27 -20.72 -2.15
N ILE A 60 0.66 -20.94 -3.32
CA ILE A 60 0.98 -22.08 -4.17
C ILE A 60 2.45 -22.09 -4.55
N GLY A 61 3.01 -20.95 -4.95
CA GLY A 61 4.42 -20.80 -5.25
C GLY A 61 5.33 -21.17 -4.06
N TRP A 62 4.98 -20.75 -2.85
CA TRP A 62 5.70 -21.11 -1.63
C TRP A 62 5.66 -22.60 -1.32
N VAL A 63 4.51 -23.26 -1.55
CA VAL A 63 4.39 -24.73 -1.40
C VAL A 63 5.31 -25.45 -2.39
N LEU A 64 5.29 -25.06 -3.67
CA LEU A 64 6.17 -25.65 -4.70
C LEU A 64 7.66 -25.46 -4.33
N LEU A 65 8.02 -24.25 -3.92
CA LEU A 65 9.39 -23.92 -3.50
C LEU A 65 9.81 -24.75 -2.27
N GLY A 66 8.93 -24.90 -1.29
CA GLY A 66 9.16 -25.70 -0.08
C GLY A 66 9.37 -27.18 -0.37
N ILE A 67 8.56 -27.77 -1.27
CA ILE A 67 8.72 -29.16 -1.72
C ILE A 67 10.07 -29.33 -2.41
N ALA A 68 10.39 -28.43 -3.36
CA ALA A 68 11.63 -28.47 -4.10
C ALA A 68 12.84 -28.34 -3.18
N TRP A 69 12.79 -27.37 -2.25
CA TRP A 69 13.87 -27.12 -1.29
C TRP A 69 14.20 -28.36 -0.46
N ARG A 70 13.18 -29.00 0.14
CA ARG A 70 13.37 -30.22 0.91
C ARG A 70 13.96 -31.37 0.08
N ALA A 71 13.43 -31.56 -1.13
CA ALA A 71 13.81 -32.65 -1.99
C ALA A 71 15.25 -32.53 -2.53
N VAL A 72 15.71 -31.32 -2.84
CA VAL A 72 17.08 -31.05 -3.34
C VAL A 72 18.15 -31.53 -2.33
N PHE A 73 17.93 -31.38 -1.05
CA PHE A 73 18.90 -31.81 -0.03
C PHE A 73 18.88 -33.31 0.27
N VAL A 74 17.81 -34.02 -0.08
CA VAL A 74 17.65 -35.47 0.17
C VAL A 74 18.01 -36.30 -1.06
N THR A 75 17.86 -35.73 -2.27
CA THR A 75 18.08 -36.42 -3.53
C THR A 75 19.53 -36.29 -3.99
N PRO A 76 20.34 -37.36 -3.99
CA PRO A 76 21.79 -37.24 -4.15
C PRO A 76 22.26 -36.88 -5.56
N SER A 77 21.53 -37.25 -6.65
CA SER A 77 21.95 -36.95 -8.02
C SER A 77 20.95 -37.43 -9.09
N GLY A 78 21.16 -37.00 -10.35
CA GLY A 78 20.45 -37.52 -11.52
C GLY A 78 19.25 -36.66 -11.95
N ALA A 79 18.39 -37.22 -12.80
CA ALA A 79 17.24 -36.54 -13.41
C ALA A 79 16.25 -36.01 -12.36
N MET A 80 16.10 -36.69 -11.24
CA MET A 80 15.24 -36.25 -10.13
C MET A 80 15.73 -34.94 -9.50
N LEU A 81 17.03 -34.75 -9.33
CA LEU A 81 17.60 -33.50 -8.83
C LEU A 81 17.29 -32.33 -9.79
N LEU A 82 17.47 -32.54 -11.09
CA LEU A 82 17.12 -31.52 -12.09
C LEU A 82 15.64 -31.18 -12.07
N PHE A 83 14.76 -32.18 -11.90
CA PHE A 83 13.32 -31.96 -11.75
C PHE A 83 13.00 -31.08 -10.53
N TYR A 84 13.61 -31.33 -9.37
CA TYR A 84 13.37 -30.52 -8.18
C TYR A 84 13.96 -29.10 -8.29
N ILE A 85 15.10 -28.93 -8.95
CA ILE A 85 15.64 -27.60 -9.25
C ILE A 85 14.67 -26.84 -10.16
N PHE A 86 14.13 -27.49 -11.21
CA PHE A 86 13.12 -26.89 -12.08
C PHE A 86 11.84 -26.54 -11.31
N LEU A 87 11.36 -27.45 -10.45
CA LEU A 87 10.18 -27.19 -9.60
C LEU A 87 10.41 -26.01 -8.67
N GLY A 88 11.60 -25.87 -8.10
CA GLY A 88 11.98 -24.73 -7.27
C GLY A 88 12.03 -23.43 -8.04
N ALA A 89 12.59 -23.44 -9.24
CA ALA A 89 12.61 -22.28 -10.13
C ALA A 89 11.18 -21.86 -10.53
N LEU A 90 10.31 -22.82 -10.86
CA LEU A 90 8.90 -22.57 -11.14
C LEU A 90 8.19 -21.98 -9.92
N GLY A 91 8.41 -22.56 -8.73
CA GLY A 91 7.88 -22.06 -7.46
C GLY A 91 8.30 -20.61 -7.20
N ALA A 92 9.58 -20.29 -7.39
CA ALA A 92 10.10 -18.93 -7.26
C ALA A 92 9.43 -17.94 -8.23
N VAL A 93 9.25 -18.33 -9.49
CA VAL A 93 8.54 -17.50 -10.49
C VAL A 93 7.09 -17.27 -10.07
N VAL A 94 6.39 -18.29 -9.59
CA VAL A 94 5.00 -18.17 -9.12
C VAL A 94 4.92 -17.29 -7.87
N VAL A 95 5.86 -17.38 -6.92
CA VAL A 95 5.94 -16.50 -5.75
C VAL A 95 6.10 -15.05 -6.19
N VAL A 96 7.09 -14.75 -7.02
CA VAL A 96 7.36 -13.39 -7.50
C VAL A 96 6.17 -12.86 -8.31
N GLY A 97 5.61 -13.67 -9.21
CA GLY A 97 4.40 -13.34 -9.97
C GLY A 97 3.20 -13.04 -9.08
N GLY A 98 2.99 -13.82 -8.02
CA GLY A 98 1.93 -13.60 -7.04
C GLY A 98 2.10 -12.30 -6.27
N TYR A 99 3.32 -11.92 -5.87
CA TYR A 99 3.60 -10.63 -5.23
C TYR A 99 3.38 -9.45 -6.20
N ILE A 100 3.87 -9.54 -7.44
CA ILE A 100 3.62 -8.52 -8.47
C ILE A 100 2.12 -8.37 -8.71
N PHE A 101 1.40 -9.48 -8.85
CA PHE A 101 -0.05 -9.49 -9.01
C PHE A 101 -0.76 -8.86 -7.81
N SER A 102 -0.29 -9.12 -6.59
CA SER A 102 -0.82 -8.48 -5.37
C SER A 102 -0.67 -6.96 -5.42
N LEU A 103 0.51 -6.44 -5.80
CA LEU A 103 0.74 -4.99 -5.92
C LEU A 103 -0.14 -4.35 -7.00
N ILE A 104 -0.35 -5.02 -8.12
CA ILE A 104 -1.23 -4.56 -9.21
C ILE A 104 -2.69 -4.49 -8.73
N VAL A 105 -3.18 -5.55 -8.06
CA VAL A 105 -4.53 -5.60 -7.52
C VAL A 105 -4.73 -4.56 -6.40
N MET A 106 -3.70 -4.33 -5.59
CA MET A 106 -3.70 -3.25 -4.59
C MET A 106 -3.92 -1.87 -5.22
N GLY A 107 -3.30 -1.59 -6.36
CA GLY A 107 -3.54 -0.35 -7.12
C GLY A 107 -5.01 -0.21 -7.54
N GLY A 108 -5.59 -1.27 -8.09
CA GLY A 108 -7.01 -1.30 -8.47
C GLY A 108 -7.95 -1.11 -7.28
N ALA A 109 -7.65 -1.77 -6.16
CA ALA A 109 -8.41 -1.61 -4.92
C ALA A 109 -8.31 -0.19 -4.35
N ALA A 110 -7.12 0.41 -4.40
CA ALA A 110 -6.91 1.79 -3.98
C ALA A 110 -7.77 2.78 -4.76
N ARG A 111 -7.87 2.63 -6.11
CA ARG A 111 -8.78 3.44 -6.92
C ARG A 111 -10.24 3.30 -6.45
N ASN A 112 -10.71 2.06 -6.30
CA ASN A 112 -12.08 1.78 -5.88
C ASN A 112 -12.40 2.35 -4.49
N LEU A 113 -11.41 2.33 -3.58
CA LEU A 113 -11.53 2.94 -2.26
C LEU A 113 -11.52 4.47 -2.31
N VAL A 114 -10.69 5.07 -3.15
CA VAL A 114 -10.66 6.52 -3.33
C VAL A 114 -11.99 7.00 -3.93
N THR A 115 -12.54 6.34 -4.96
CA THR A 115 -13.86 6.68 -5.50
C THR A 115 -14.97 6.49 -4.47
N HIS A 116 -14.89 5.45 -3.63
CA HIS A 116 -15.80 5.29 -2.50
C HIS A 116 -15.73 6.45 -1.50
N LEU A 117 -14.53 6.88 -1.13
CA LEU A 117 -14.31 8.00 -0.20
C LEU A 117 -14.80 9.33 -0.75
N LEU A 118 -14.62 9.57 -2.05
CA LEU A 118 -14.95 10.84 -2.68
C LEU A 118 -16.40 10.91 -3.15
N TRP A 119 -16.91 9.83 -3.72
CA TRP A 119 -18.21 9.79 -4.44
C TRP A 119 -19.20 8.81 -3.83
N ASN A 120 -18.83 8.13 -2.73
CA ASN A 120 -19.64 7.10 -2.06
C ASN A 120 -20.06 5.94 -3.00
N GLU A 121 -19.24 5.66 -4.03
CA GLU A 121 -19.46 4.52 -4.90
C GLU A 121 -19.29 3.19 -4.16
N PRO A 122 -20.06 2.13 -4.50
CA PRO A 122 -19.95 0.86 -3.79
C PRO A 122 -18.59 0.18 -4.08
N VAL A 123 -17.88 -0.23 -3.01
CA VAL A 123 -16.65 -1.00 -3.14
C VAL A 123 -16.99 -2.39 -3.69
N SER A 124 -16.46 -2.73 -4.88
CA SER A 124 -16.73 -4.01 -5.52
C SER A 124 -15.48 -4.68 -6.07
N MET A 125 -15.45 -6.02 -6.00
CA MET A 125 -14.38 -6.83 -6.57
C MET A 125 -14.31 -6.64 -8.10
N ARG A 126 -15.46 -6.63 -8.79
CA ARG A 126 -15.53 -6.48 -10.26
C ARG A 126 -14.91 -5.16 -10.70
N ALA A 127 -15.32 -4.04 -10.10
CA ALA A 127 -14.76 -2.72 -10.45
C ALA A 127 -13.24 -2.66 -10.23
N THR A 128 -12.72 -3.33 -9.19
CA THR A 128 -11.28 -3.43 -8.95
C THR A 128 -10.57 -4.16 -10.08
N TYR A 129 -11.04 -5.37 -10.44
CA TYR A 129 -10.40 -6.19 -11.47
C TYR A 129 -10.58 -5.61 -12.88
N ASP A 130 -11.70 -4.96 -13.18
CA ASP A 130 -11.93 -4.24 -14.43
C ASP A 130 -10.96 -3.05 -14.57
N ALA A 131 -10.74 -2.29 -13.50
CA ALA A 131 -9.75 -1.22 -13.46
C ALA A 131 -8.32 -1.74 -13.67
N VAL A 132 -7.98 -2.89 -13.09
CA VAL A 132 -6.70 -3.56 -13.30
C VAL A 132 -6.55 -4.00 -14.75
N ARG A 133 -7.58 -4.67 -15.30
CA ARG A 133 -7.54 -5.19 -16.69
C ARG A 133 -7.41 -4.09 -17.72
N SER A 134 -8.09 -2.96 -17.53
CA SER A 134 -8.08 -1.84 -18.48
C SER A 134 -6.70 -1.18 -18.64
N ARG A 135 -5.83 -1.27 -17.63
CA ARG A 135 -4.48 -0.66 -17.59
C ARG A 135 -3.38 -1.64 -17.18
N PHE A 136 -3.58 -2.93 -17.41
CA PHE A 136 -2.70 -4.00 -16.90
C PHE A 136 -1.22 -3.77 -17.24
N TRP A 137 -0.89 -3.51 -18.50
CA TRP A 137 0.51 -3.31 -18.92
C TRP A 137 1.16 -2.09 -18.31
N GLY A 138 0.39 -1.01 -18.15
CA GLY A 138 0.88 0.18 -17.47
C GLY A 138 1.12 -0.07 -15.98
N LEU A 139 0.19 -0.76 -15.30
CA LEU A 139 0.34 -1.14 -13.89
C LEU A 139 1.50 -2.12 -13.69
N LEU A 140 1.69 -3.08 -14.59
CA LEU A 140 2.82 -3.99 -14.56
C LEU A 140 4.15 -3.21 -14.65
N GLY A 141 4.28 -2.31 -15.63
CA GLY A 141 5.46 -1.46 -15.76
C GLY A 141 5.71 -0.59 -14.53
N ALA A 142 4.67 0.07 -14.01
CA ALA A 142 4.75 0.87 -12.79
C ALA A 142 5.16 0.01 -11.57
N THR A 143 4.61 -1.19 -11.44
CA THR A 143 4.93 -2.13 -10.35
C THR A 143 6.39 -2.59 -10.44
N LEU A 144 6.90 -2.89 -11.63
CA LEU A 144 8.31 -3.27 -11.81
C LEU A 144 9.25 -2.13 -11.41
N ILE A 145 8.94 -0.89 -11.78
CA ILE A 145 9.70 0.29 -11.34
C ILE A 145 9.64 0.44 -9.81
N MET A 146 8.46 0.26 -9.20
CA MET A 146 8.31 0.30 -7.75
C MET A 146 9.15 -0.79 -7.06
N VAL A 147 9.11 -2.02 -7.54
CA VAL A 147 9.89 -3.14 -6.99
C VAL A 147 11.38 -2.86 -7.10
N ALA A 148 11.85 -2.37 -8.26
CA ALA A 148 13.24 -1.99 -8.45
C ALA A 148 13.65 -0.85 -7.49
N TRP A 149 12.79 0.16 -7.32
CA TRP A 149 13.04 1.27 -6.40
C TRP A 149 13.04 0.83 -4.93
N VAL A 150 12.10 -0.03 -4.53
CA VAL A 150 12.09 -0.63 -3.18
C VAL A 150 13.34 -1.47 -2.96
N GLY A 151 13.75 -2.29 -3.93
CA GLY A 151 15.00 -3.04 -3.87
C GLY A 151 16.23 -2.15 -3.69
N LEU A 152 16.31 -1.05 -4.44
CA LEU A 152 17.35 -0.03 -4.28
C LEU A 152 17.31 0.60 -2.89
N SER A 153 16.12 0.91 -2.38
CA SER A 153 15.92 1.48 -1.05
C SER A 153 16.39 0.54 0.06
N VAL A 154 16.09 -0.75 -0.05
CA VAL A 154 16.59 -1.81 0.85
C VAL A 154 18.11 -1.87 0.79
N MET A 155 18.69 -1.89 -0.42
CA MET A 155 20.13 -1.94 -0.60
C MET A 155 20.83 -0.75 0.05
N VAL A 156 20.34 0.47 -0.17
CA VAL A 156 20.90 1.70 0.43
C VAL A 156 20.76 1.68 1.96
N ALA A 157 19.60 1.29 2.49
CA ALA A 157 19.38 1.20 3.93
C ALA A 157 20.27 0.13 4.59
N THR A 158 20.40 -1.02 3.97
CA THR A 158 21.25 -2.13 4.44
C THR A 158 22.72 -1.76 4.40
N PHE A 159 23.19 -1.15 3.30
CA PHE A 159 24.56 -0.66 3.20
C PHE A 159 24.86 0.42 4.25
N GLY A 160 23.93 1.36 4.43
CA GLY A 160 24.06 2.38 5.47
C GLY A 160 24.11 1.76 6.87
N TRP A 161 23.28 0.77 7.15
CA TRP A 161 23.26 0.04 8.41
C TRP A 161 24.59 -0.69 8.66
N TYR A 162 25.08 -1.46 7.69
CA TYR A 162 26.37 -2.17 7.78
C TYR A 162 27.52 -1.18 8.04
N THR A 163 27.54 -0.07 7.32
CA THR A 163 28.58 0.96 7.50
C THR A 163 28.61 1.48 8.93
N VAL A 164 27.43 1.83 9.49
CA VAL A 164 27.32 2.30 10.87
C VAL A 164 27.74 1.22 11.86
N VAL A 165 27.25 -0.02 11.69
CA VAL A 165 27.59 -1.14 12.59
C VAL A 165 29.08 -1.43 12.55
N VAL A 166 29.74 -1.40 11.39
CA VAL A 166 31.19 -1.60 11.29
C VAL A 166 31.94 -0.48 12.02
N ILE A 167 31.59 0.78 11.78
CA ILE A 167 32.22 1.93 12.46
C ILE A 167 32.06 1.82 13.98
N VAL A 168 30.85 1.52 14.46
CA VAL A 168 30.57 1.37 15.90
C VAL A 168 31.32 0.19 16.49
N THR A 169 31.40 -0.94 15.77
CA THR A 169 32.12 -2.14 16.23
C THR A 169 33.62 -1.87 16.34
N VAL A 170 34.22 -1.29 15.30
CA VAL A 170 35.66 -0.91 15.31
C VAL A 170 35.93 0.10 16.43
N GLY A 171 35.06 1.13 16.54
CA GLY A 171 35.18 2.12 17.62
C GLY A 171 35.08 1.49 19.02
N ALA A 172 34.14 0.57 19.24
CA ALA A 172 33.98 -0.12 20.51
C ALA A 172 35.19 -1.02 20.85
N VAL A 173 35.77 -1.71 19.86
CA VAL A 173 36.99 -2.53 20.04
C VAL A 173 38.20 -1.64 20.41
N VAL A 174 38.39 -0.51 19.72
CA VAL A 174 39.45 0.45 20.06
C VAL A 174 39.24 1.02 21.46
N PHE A 175 38.00 1.40 21.78
CA PHE A 175 37.65 1.92 23.10
C PHE A 175 37.84 0.91 24.25
N ALA A 176 37.65 -0.37 23.98
CA ALA A 176 37.89 -1.46 24.96
C ALA A 176 39.34 -1.58 25.36
N GLN A 177 40.30 -0.97 24.64
CA GLN A 177 41.71 -0.95 25.04
C GLN A 177 41.99 0.04 26.19
N ILE A 178 41.10 1.03 26.37
CA ILE A 178 41.29 2.15 27.34
C ILE A 178 40.16 2.21 28.39
N ALA A 179 39.06 1.52 28.19
CA ALA A 179 37.87 1.55 29.06
C ALA A 179 37.44 0.13 29.46
N PRO A 180 36.70 -0.05 30.58
CA PRO A 180 36.11 -1.32 30.95
C PRO A 180 35.23 -1.91 29.84
N ALA A 181 35.29 -3.24 29.67
CA ALA A 181 34.52 -3.96 28.64
C ALA A 181 33.01 -3.69 28.70
N SER A 182 32.45 -3.47 29.88
CA SER A 182 31.04 -3.13 30.08
C SER A 182 30.66 -1.81 29.38
N VAL A 183 31.55 -0.81 29.42
CA VAL A 183 31.30 0.49 28.75
C VAL A 183 31.36 0.33 27.24
N SER A 184 32.30 -0.46 26.73
CA SER A 184 32.42 -0.75 25.30
C SER A 184 31.16 -1.45 24.74
N VAL A 185 30.60 -2.40 25.50
CA VAL A 185 29.34 -3.07 25.15
C VAL A 185 28.17 -2.08 25.11
N VAL A 186 28.07 -1.18 26.09
CA VAL A 186 27.02 -0.14 26.10
C VAL A 186 27.14 0.78 24.89
N VAL A 187 28.35 1.24 24.56
CA VAL A 187 28.60 2.07 23.37
C VAL A 187 28.19 1.33 22.10
N TRP A 188 28.55 0.04 21.99
CA TRP A 188 28.16 -0.79 20.84
C TRP A 188 26.64 -0.95 20.73
N LEU A 189 25.94 -1.22 21.84
CA LEU A 189 24.48 -1.34 21.85
C LEU A 189 23.80 -0.04 21.43
N ILE A 190 24.19 1.09 22.02
CA ILE A 190 23.61 2.41 21.67
C ILE A 190 23.87 2.72 20.20
N GLY A 191 25.09 2.53 19.72
CA GLY A 191 25.45 2.78 18.32
C GLY A 191 24.67 1.89 17.34
N SER A 192 24.47 0.62 17.67
CA SER A 192 23.67 -0.32 16.87
C SER A 192 22.20 0.09 16.82
N VAL A 193 21.61 0.53 17.94
CA VAL A 193 20.23 1.03 17.98
C VAL A 193 20.08 2.29 17.14
N VAL A 194 21.01 3.24 17.27
CA VAL A 194 21.00 4.46 16.45
C VAL A 194 21.18 4.14 14.97
N GLY A 195 22.12 3.23 14.63
CA GLY A 195 22.33 2.79 13.25
C GLY A 195 21.08 2.15 12.64
N THR A 196 20.40 1.32 13.43
CA THR A 196 19.12 0.71 13.02
C THR A 196 18.03 1.75 12.80
N ALA A 197 17.90 2.73 13.70
CA ALA A 197 16.93 3.81 13.56
C ALA A 197 17.20 4.66 12.29
N VAL A 198 18.45 4.97 12.01
CA VAL A 198 18.86 5.69 10.78
C VAL A 198 18.57 4.87 9.54
N ALA A 199 18.85 3.58 9.53
CA ALA A 199 18.56 2.70 8.40
C ALA A 199 17.05 2.60 8.13
N PHE A 200 16.22 2.47 9.16
CA PHE A 200 14.77 2.53 9.03
C PHE A 200 14.29 3.86 8.47
N TRP A 201 14.83 4.97 8.95
CA TRP A 201 14.48 6.29 8.44
C TRP A 201 14.86 6.45 6.97
N LEU A 202 16.06 6.04 6.57
CA LEU A 202 16.52 6.05 5.17
C LEU A 202 15.59 5.18 4.30
N PHE A 203 15.28 3.97 4.72
CA PHE A 203 14.38 3.08 3.99
C PHE A 203 13.04 3.75 3.72
N PHE A 204 12.36 4.28 4.75
CA PHE A 204 11.07 4.94 4.59
C PHE A 204 11.15 6.25 3.81
N PHE A 205 12.27 6.97 3.91
CA PHE A 205 12.52 8.18 3.12
C PHE A 205 12.54 7.88 1.61
N PHE A 206 13.18 6.79 1.21
CA PHE A 206 13.24 6.39 -0.19
C PHE A 206 11.96 5.71 -0.66
N VAL A 207 11.45 4.73 0.08
CA VAL A 207 10.24 3.98 -0.29
C VAL A 207 9.00 4.88 -0.33
N GLY A 208 8.91 5.85 0.57
CA GLY A 208 7.80 6.79 0.62
C GLY A 208 7.58 7.52 -0.70
N ARG A 209 8.64 7.75 -1.46
CA ARG A 209 8.57 8.49 -2.74
C ARG A 209 7.79 7.78 -3.83
N VAL A 210 7.73 6.44 -3.79
CA VAL A 210 6.99 5.63 -4.78
C VAL A 210 5.69 5.05 -4.23
N ALA A 211 5.35 5.34 -2.98
CA ALA A 211 4.21 4.73 -2.30
C ALA A 211 2.85 5.03 -2.99
N TYR A 212 2.73 6.17 -3.66
CA TYR A 212 1.48 6.64 -4.28
C TYR A 212 1.38 6.36 -5.78
N VAL A 213 2.38 5.72 -6.41
CA VAL A 213 2.41 5.48 -7.86
C VAL A 213 1.15 4.78 -8.37
N PRO A 214 0.65 3.68 -7.75
CA PRO A 214 -0.55 3.02 -8.23
C PRO A 214 -1.81 3.88 -8.11
N GLN A 215 -1.92 4.67 -7.03
CA GLN A 215 -3.05 5.57 -6.80
C GLN A 215 -3.06 6.69 -7.85
N VAL A 216 -1.94 7.37 -8.06
CA VAL A 216 -1.80 8.42 -9.07
C VAL A 216 -2.14 7.89 -10.45
N MET A 217 -1.60 6.73 -10.83
CA MET A 217 -1.82 6.14 -12.15
C MET A 217 -3.28 5.80 -12.41
N LEU A 218 -3.99 5.27 -11.42
CA LEU A 218 -5.36 4.81 -11.59
C LEU A 218 -6.42 5.87 -11.28
N VAL A 219 -6.15 6.79 -10.36
CA VAL A 219 -7.07 7.86 -9.98
C VAL A 219 -6.91 9.07 -10.90
N GLU A 220 -5.67 9.53 -11.13
CA GLU A 220 -5.39 10.70 -11.97
C GLU A 220 -5.23 10.33 -13.45
N GLY A 221 -5.17 9.05 -13.80
CA GLY A 221 -5.10 8.60 -15.19
C GLY A 221 -3.75 8.81 -15.89
N LYS A 222 -2.69 9.17 -15.14
CA LYS A 222 -1.37 9.53 -15.67
C LYS A 222 -0.59 8.33 -16.24
N GLY A 223 0.42 8.63 -17.07
CA GLY A 223 1.40 7.67 -17.55
C GLY A 223 2.33 7.17 -16.44
N ILE A 224 3.17 6.17 -16.72
CA ILE A 224 4.03 5.52 -15.72
C ILE A 224 5.01 6.53 -15.11
N PHE A 225 5.79 7.24 -15.93
CA PHE A 225 6.82 8.17 -15.46
C PHE A 225 6.23 9.42 -14.80
N ASP A 226 5.11 9.93 -15.33
CA ASP A 226 4.38 11.06 -14.73
C ASP A 226 3.83 10.68 -13.36
N SER A 227 3.35 9.43 -13.21
CA SER A 227 2.87 8.91 -11.92
C SER A 227 3.98 8.79 -10.90
N VAL A 228 5.19 8.40 -11.32
CA VAL A 228 6.38 8.37 -10.45
C VAL A 228 6.75 9.78 -10.02
N GLY A 229 6.90 10.72 -10.96
CA GLY A 229 7.21 12.12 -10.67
C GLY A 229 6.18 12.76 -9.72
N ARG A 230 4.90 12.49 -9.96
CA ARG A 230 3.79 12.94 -9.13
C ARG A 230 3.81 12.35 -7.72
N SER A 231 4.09 11.04 -7.59
CA SER A 231 4.24 10.38 -6.30
C SER A 231 5.38 11.00 -5.48
N PHE A 232 6.50 11.34 -6.12
CA PHE A 232 7.61 12.06 -5.47
C PHE A 232 7.20 13.43 -4.94
N SER A 233 6.37 14.18 -5.66
CA SER A 233 5.89 15.48 -5.19
C SER A 233 4.94 15.37 -4.00
N LEU A 234 4.00 14.42 -4.04
CA LEU A 234 3.03 14.17 -2.98
C LEU A 234 3.67 13.60 -1.70
N ALA A 235 4.77 12.86 -1.83
CA ALA A 235 5.45 12.24 -0.68
C ALA A 235 6.31 13.21 0.16
N ARG A 236 6.42 14.48 -0.22
CA ARG A 236 7.25 15.44 0.51
C ARG A 236 6.69 15.72 1.91
N GLY A 237 7.53 15.50 2.93
CA GLY A 237 7.16 15.74 4.34
C GLY A 237 6.35 14.64 5.02
N ASN A 238 5.99 13.55 4.31
CA ASN A 238 5.07 12.53 4.78
C ASN A 238 5.73 11.28 5.41
N VAL A 239 7.04 11.22 5.50
CA VAL A 239 7.80 10.03 5.96
C VAL A 239 7.31 9.52 7.30
N ARG A 240 7.05 10.39 8.28
CA ARG A 240 6.61 9.99 9.63
C ARG A 240 5.26 9.29 9.62
N ARG A 241 4.29 9.78 8.83
CA ARG A 241 2.94 9.20 8.75
C ARG A 241 2.95 7.87 8.00
N LEU A 242 3.72 7.79 6.92
CA LEU A 242 3.93 6.53 6.19
C LEU A 242 4.60 5.49 7.10
N MET A 243 5.63 5.88 7.86
CA MET A 243 6.29 5.01 8.81
C MET A 243 5.34 4.53 9.91
N ALA A 244 4.56 5.43 10.52
CA ALA A 244 3.59 5.06 11.54
C ALA A 244 2.53 4.08 11.00
N MET A 245 2.00 4.34 9.80
CA MET A 245 1.02 3.44 9.16
C MET A 245 1.63 2.08 8.82
N THR A 246 2.85 2.05 8.29
CA THR A 246 3.54 0.79 7.98
C THR A 246 3.82 -0.01 9.25
N LEU A 247 4.34 0.62 10.29
CA LEU A 247 4.61 -0.03 11.56
C LEU A 247 3.33 -0.57 12.21
N PHE A 248 2.24 0.18 12.14
CA PHE A 248 0.92 -0.28 12.60
C PHE A 248 0.47 -1.54 11.86
N VAL A 249 0.56 -1.56 10.53
CA VAL A 249 0.15 -2.72 9.72
C VAL A 249 1.05 -3.93 9.99
N VAL A 250 2.36 -3.72 10.06
CA VAL A 250 3.33 -4.78 10.38
C VAL A 250 3.06 -5.34 11.77
N PHE A 251 2.89 -4.49 12.77
CA PHE A 251 2.57 -4.91 14.14
C PHE A 251 1.25 -5.70 14.18
N THR A 252 0.20 -5.20 13.53
CA THR A 252 -1.11 -5.86 13.47
C THR A 252 -1.00 -7.23 12.79
N PHE A 253 -0.25 -7.31 11.68
CA PHE A 253 -0.03 -8.57 10.96
C PHE A 253 0.67 -9.61 11.84
N TYR A 254 1.81 -9.26 12.42
CA TYR A 254 2.56 -10.21 13.26
C TYR A 254 1.84 -10.54 14.55
N SER A 255 1.14 -9.59 15.17
CA SER A 255 0.31 -9.87 16.35
C SER A 255 -0.81 -10.86 16.04
N ALA A 256 -1.53 -10.68 14.94
CA ALA A 256 -2.57 -11.61 14.53
C ALA A 256 -2.01 -12.99 14.15
N LEU A 257 -0.87 -13.02 13.45
CA LEU A 257 -0.19 -14.26 13.12
C LEU A 257 0.25 -15.00 14.38
N MET A 258 0.83 -14.31 15.36
CA MET A 258 1.23 -14.92 16.65
C MET A 258 0.04 -15.45 17.43
N VAL A 259 -1.09 -14.74 17.47
CA VAL A 259 -2.32 -15.22 18.10
C VAL A 259 -2.79 -16.56 17.50
N LEU A 260 -2.55 -16.79 16.22
CA LEU A 260 -2.91 -18.03 15.54
C LEU A 260 -1.83 -19.10 15.67
N LEU A 261 -0.53 -18.72 15.62
CA LEU A 261 0.59 -19.66 15.68
C LEU A 261 0.87 -20.15 17.09
N ILE A 262 0.68 -19.34 18.15
CA ILE A 262 0.94 -19.74 19.52
C ILE A 262 0.09 -20.96 19.94
N PRO A 263 -1.24 -20.99 19.72
CA PRO A 263 -2.04 -22.17 20.04
C PRO A 263 -1.63 -23.42 19.25
N LEU A 264 -1.32 -23.25 17.95
CA LEU A 264 -0.85 -24.34 17.11
C LEU A 264 0.50 -24.87 17.60
N GLY A 265 1.44 -23.98 17.90
CA GLY A 265 2.76 -24.34 18.43
C GLY A 265 2.68 -25.02 19.80
N TRP A 266 1.81 -24.53 20.68
CA TRP A 266 1.56 -25.15 21.99
C TRP A 266 0.97 -26.55 21.85
N TYR A 267 -0.04 -26.71 20.99
CA TYR A 267 -0.62 -28.01 20.71
C TYR A 267 0.39 -28.97 20.08
N GLY A 268 1.23 -28.47 19.15
CA GLY A 268 2.35 -29.24 18.57
C GLY A 268 3.33 -29.70 19.63
N TYR A 269 3.78 -28.81 20.51
CA TYR A 269 4.71 -29.12 21.60
C TYR A 269 4.17 -30.21 22.53
N LEU A 270 2.90 -30.15 22.93
CA LEU A 270 2.26 -31.17 23.74
C LEU A 270 2.19 -32.54 23.04
N ASN A 271 2.24 -32.59 21.73
CA ASN A 271 2.27 -33.82 20.92
C ASN A 271 3.69 -34.20 20.47
N GLY A 272 4.73 -33.64 21.12
CA GLY A 272 6.12 -33.97 20.85
C GLY A 272 6.70 -33.36 19.57
N VAL A 273 6.05 -32.38 19.00
CA VAL A 273 6.56 -31.63 17.83
C VAL A 273 7.36 -30.43 18.33
N ASP A 274 8.59 -30.29 17.89
CA ASP A 274 9.36 -29.05 18.10
C ASP A 274 8.83 -27.95 17.16
N PRO A 275 8.21 -26.86 17.67
CA PRO A 275 7.68 -25.79 16.84
C PRO A 275 8.76 -24.90 16.21
N SER A 276 10.03 -25.15 16.49
CA SER A 276 11.15 -24.36 15.97
C SER A 276 11.19 -24.41 14.44
N PRO A 277 11.26 -23.26 13.73
CA PRO A 277 11.37 -23.23 12.28
C PRO A 277 12.62 -23.95 11.73
N TRP A 278 13.65 -24.09 12.56
CA TRP A 278 14.90 -24.78 12.19
C TRP A 278 14.69 -26.29 11.99
N ASN A 279 13.71 -26.87 12.69
CA ASN A 279 13.36 -28.28 12.65
C ASN A 279 12.11 -28.54 11.77
N ALA A 280 11.78 -27.62 10.88
CA ALA A 280 10.60 -27.73 10.02
C ALA A 280 10.60 -28.98 9.09
N ALA A 281 11.75 -29.58 8.85
CA ALA A 281 11.86 -30.83 8.08
C ALA A 281 11.23 -32.02 8.81
N ASP A 282 11.27 -32.01 10.14
CA ASP A 282 10.79 -33.12 11.01
C ASP A 282 9.32 -32.93 11.42
N TRP A 283 8.68 -31.85 10.97
CA TRP A 283 7.27 -31.59 11.32
C TRP A 283 6.34 -32.64 10.71
N PRO A 284 5.40 -33.21 11.49
CA PRO A 284 4.36 -34.04 10.96
C PRO A 284 3.46 -33.26 9.99
N ALA A 285 2.88 -33.95 9.03
CA ALA A 285 2.12 -33.31 7.94
C ALA A 285 1.01 -32.36 8.41
N TRP A 286 0.28 -32.73 9.47
CA TRP A 286 -0.79 -31.90 10.02
C TRP A 286 -0.28 -30.56 10.56
N TYR A 287 0.89 -30.57 11.22
CA TYR A 287 1.51 -29.35 11.77
C TYR A 287 2.08 -28.45 10.66
N ALA A 288 2.79 -29.07 9.71
CA ALA A 288 3.32 -28.37 8.54
C ALA A 288 2.21 -27.71 7.69
N ILE A 289 1.08 -28.42 7.47
CA ILE A 289 -0.09 -27.87 6.76
C ILE A 289 -0.71 -26.72 7.56
N GLY A 290 -0.94 -26.93 8.88
CA GLY A 290 -1.51 -25.91 9.74
C GLY A 290 -0.68 -24.61 9.70
N ASN A 291 0.63 -24.73 9.88
CA ASN A 291 1.55 -23.58 9.81
C ASN A 291 1.55 -22.93 8.42
N GLY A 292 1.60 -23.74 7.36
CA GLY A 292 1.61 -23.26 5.95
C GLY A 292 0.32 -22.59 5.51
N VAL A 293 -0.81 -22.82 6.18
CA VAL A 293 -2.10 -22.18 5.89
C VAL A 293 -2.31 -20.88 6.67
N LEU A 294 -1.81 -20.82 7.92
CA LEU A 294 -2.06 -19.67 8.79
C LEU A 294 -1.46 -18.37 8.27
N GLU A 295 -0.27 -18.42 7.67
CA GLU A 295 0.38 -17.22 7.13
C GLU A 295 -0.37 -16.62 5.93
N PRO A 296 -0.69 -17.37 4.86
CA PRO A 296 -1.53 -16.85 3.77
C PRO A 296 -2.91 -16.38 4.25
N LEU A 297 -3.53 -17.08 5.19
CA LEU A 297 -4.80 -16.67 5.76
C LEU A 297 -4.69 -15.30 6.46
N SER A 298 -3.67 -15.09 7.27
CA SER A 298 -3.40 -13.81 7.92
C SER A 298 -3.15 -12.71 6.89
N ARG A 299 -2.43 -13.00 5.80
CA ARG A 299 -2.20 -12.03 4.71
C ARG A 299 -3.50 -11.65 4.00
N ILE A 300 -4.36 -12.61 3.67
CA ILE A 300 -5.66 -12.34 3.03
C ILE A 300 -6.52 -11.44 3.92
N LEU A 301 -6.53 -11.70 5.22
CA LEU A 301 -7.31 -10.91 6.17
C LEU A 301 -6.76 -9.50 6.37
N LEU A 302 -5.44 -9.31 6.45
CA LEU A 302 -4.84 -8.07 6.93
C LEU A 302 -4.25 -7.18 5.82
N ALA A 303 -3.89 -7.73 4.66
CA ALA A 303 -3.40 -6.94 3.52
C ALA A 303 -4.31 -5.76 3.14
N PRO A 304 -5.65 -5.87 3.20
CA PRO A 304 -6.53 -4.75 2.89
C PRO A 304 -6.36 -3.53 3.80
N ILE A 305 -5.91 -3.70 5.04
CA ILE A 305 -5.66 -2.58 5.96
C ILE A 305 -4.57 -1.66 5.40
N TRP A 306 -3.53 -2.24 4.80
CA TRP A 306 -2.47 -1.49 4.12
C TRP A 306 -2.99 -0.69 2.93
N ILE A 307 -3.85 -1.32 2.10
CA ILE A 307 -4.47 -0.66 0.94
C ILE A 307 -5.32 0.53 1.39
N LEU A 308 -6.14 0.35 2.42
CA LEU A 308 -6.96 1.39 3.02
C LEU A 308 -6.11 2.53 3.56
N GLY A 309 -5.07 2.20 4.33
CA GLY A 309 -4.16 3.18 4.91
C GLY A 309 -3.47 4.03 3.86
N LEU A 310 -2.93 3.41 2.80
CA LEU A 310 -2.30 4.13 1.70
C LEU A 310 -3.30 4.98 0.91
N SER A 311 -4.53 4.50 0.70
CA SER A 311 -5.55 5.25 -0.02
C SER A 311 -6.00 6.49 0.76
N LEU A 312 -6.18 6.35 2.08
CA LEU A 312 -6.50 7.47 2.98
C LEU A 312 -5.35 8.47 3.04
N LEU A 313 -4.12 7.98 3.12
CA LEU A 313 -2.93 8.81 3.16
C LEU A 313 -2.76 9.59 1.84
N TYR A 314 -3.01 8.96 0.69
CA TYR A 314 -3.01 9.62 -0.62
C TYR A 314 -4.03 10.75 -0.69
N VAL A 315 -5.28 10.52 -0.23
CA VAL A 315 -6.32 11.55 -0.22
C VAL A 315 -5.94 12.70 0.74
N ASP A 316 -5.42 12.38 1.94
CA ASP A 316 -4.98 13.38 2.92
C ASP A 316 -3.82 14.25 2.38
N GLU A 317 -2.87 13.65 1.64
CA GLU A 317 -1.80 14.42 1.00
C GLU A 317 -2.31 15.35 -0.10
N ARG A 318 -3.28 14.92 -0.89
CA ARG A 318 -3.92 15.80 -1.87
C ARG A 318 -4.68 16.95 -1.22
N VAL A 319 -5.37 16.69 -0.11
CA VAL A 319 -6.04 17.75 0.65
C VAL A 319 -5.03 18.78 1.16
N ARG A 320 -3.89 18.32 1.71
CA ARG A 320 -2.87 19.21 2.28
C ARG A 320 -2.09 20.02 1.25
N HIS A 321 -1.77 19.40 0.12
CA HIS A 321 -0.90 20.03 -0.88
C HIS A 321 -1.66 20.78 -1.98
N GLU A 322 -2.91 20.41 -2.23
CA GLU A 322 -3.68 20.87 -3.39
C GLU A 322 -5.00 21.53 -3.01
N GLY A 323 -5.41 21.50 -1.73
CA GLY A 323 -6.72 22.00 -1.34
C GLY A 323 -7.88 21.21 -1.98
N TYR A 324 -7.67 19.92 -2.19
CA TYR A 324 -8.62 19.05 -2.91
C TYR A 324 -10.00 18.98 -2.24
N ASP A 325 -10.10 19.25 -0.94
CA ASP A 325 -11.34 19.44 -0.20
C ASP A 325 -12.17 20.62 -0.72
N ILE A 326 -11.50 21.73 -1.06
CA ILE A 326 -12.15 22.94 -1.61
C ILE A 326 -12.68 22.64 -3.02
N GLU A 327 -11.87 21.98 -3.86
CA GLU A 327 -12.26 21.58 -5.22
C GLU A 327 -13.48 20.64 -5.19
N LEU A 328 -13.50 19.66 -4.30
CA LEU A 328 -14.63 18.76 -4.09
C LEU A 328 -15.88 19.46 -3.58
N MET A 329 -15.74 20.38 -2.63
CA MET A 329 -16.87 21.17 -2.14
C MET A 329 -17.45 22.05 -3.27
N ALA A 330 -16.60 22.69 -4.04
CA ALA A 330 -17.00 23.49 -5.20
C ALA A 330 -17.74 22.65 -6.25
N SER A 331 -17.20 21.50 -6.63
CA SER A 331 -17.83 20.60 -7.62
C SER A 331 -19.19 20.05 -7.15
N ARG A 332 -19.35 19.82 -5.84
CA ARG A 332 -20.63 19.35 -5.27
C ARG A 332 -21.70 20.44 -5.21
N GLN A 333 -21.31 21.69 -4.97
CA GLN A 333 -22.25 22.80 -4.85
C GLN A 333 -22.56 23.48 -6.19
N LEU A 334 -21.57 23.57 -7.08
CA LEU A 334 -21.66 24.31 -8.35
C LEU A 334 -21.84 23.40 -9.58
N GLY A 335 -21.80 22.06 -9.38
CA GLY A 335 -21.76 21.11 -10.47
C GLY A 335 -20.35 20.94 -11.07
N PRO A 336 -20.21 20.18 -12.18
CA PRO A 336 -18.90 19.99 -12.82
C PRO A 336 -18.33 21.35 -13.21
N MET A 337 -17.10 21.63 -12.77
CA MET A 337 -16.41 22.87 -13.15
C MET A 337 -16.37 22.99 -14.66
N PRO A 338 -16.80 24.15 -15.24
CA PRO A 338 -16.61 24.38 -16.65
C PRO A 338 -15.14 24.24 -17.00
N ALA A 339 -14.85 23.61 -18.15
CA ALA A 339 -13.48 23.51 -18.64
C ALA A 339 -12.90 24.95 -18.64
N LEU A 340 -11.80 25.15 -17.90
CA LEU A 340 -11.12 26.43 -17.82
C LEU A 340 -10.66 26.77 -19.24
N ASP A 341 -11.26 27.81 -19.83
CA ASP A 341 -10.74 28.37 -21.09
C ASP A 341 -9.26 28.73 -20.85
N VAL A 342 -8.39 28.23 -21.71
CA VAL A 342 -6.92 28.37 -21.63
C VAL A 342 -6.45 29.85 -21.61
N VAL A 343 -7.38 30.79 -21.80
CA VAL A 343 -7.13 32.23 -21.88
C VAL A 343 -7.47 32.97 -20.57
N SER A 344 -7.97 32.28 -19.55
CA SER A 344 -8.26 32.94 -18.26
C SER A 344 -6.97 33.29 -17.52
N PRO A 345 -6.69 34.57 -17.18
CA PRO A 345 -5.54 34.95 -16.39
C PRO A 345 -5.55 34.40 -14.95
N TYR A 346 -6.66 33.79 -14.57
CA TYR A 346 -6.85 33.11 -13.28
C TYR A 346 -6.77 31.59 -13.37
N ALA A 347 -6.36 31.02 -14.53
CA ALA A 347 -6.09 29.58 -14.62
C ALA A 347 -4.97 29.22 -13.65
N PRO A 348 -5.19 28.36 -12.65
CA PRO A 348 -4.13 27.98 -11.73
C PRO A 348 -3.00 27.34 -12.53
N ALA A 349 -1.76 27.62 -12.16
CA ALA A 349 -0.53 27.13 -12.80
C ALA A 349 -0.40 25.59 -12.88
N ILE A 350 -1.38 24.87 -12.37
CA ILE A 350 -1.49 23.40 -12.31
C ILE A 350 -2.11 22.81 -13.60
N SER A 351 -2.79 23.58 -14.42
CA SER A 351 -3.39 23.14 -15.68
C SER A 351 -2.43 23.10 -16.86
N GLY A 352 -1.14 23.03 -16.63
CA GLY A 352 -0.11 22.97 -17.65
C GLY A 352 -0.02 21.61 -18.36
N ASP A 353 -1.09 21.15 -19.00
CA ASP A 353 -0.97 20.19 -20.10
C ASP A 353 -0.63 21.00 -21.36
N GLY A 354 0.68 21.03 -21.69
CA GLY A 354 1.24 21.79 -22.81
C GLY A 354 0.83 21.27 -24.20
N ARG A 355 -0.44 21.00 -24.40
CA ARG A 355 -1.04 20.83 -25.72
C ARG A 355 -1.77 22.12 -26.09
N THR A 356 -1.07 23.00 -26.76
CA THR A 356 -1.66 24.09 -27.52
C THR A 356 -2.44 23.50 -28.70
N GLU A 357 -3.69 23.09 -28.46
CA GLU A 357 -4.65 22.98 -29.53
C GLU A 357 -5.04 24.44 -29.94
N PRO A 358 -4.93 24.84 -31.21
CA PRO A 358 -5.33 26.16 -31.62
C PRO A 358 -6.84 26.34 -31.35
N PRO A 359 -7.28 27.52 -30.86
CA PRO A 359 -8.66 27.74 -30.54
C PRO A 359 -9.53 27.57 -31.82
N PRO A 360 -10.71 26.93 -31.72
CA PRO A 360 -11.61 26.79 -32.82
C PRO A 360 -12.00 28.19 -33.32
N PRO A 361 -12.15 28.41 -34.65
CA PRO A 361 -12.48 29.71 -35.19
C PRO A 361 -13.82 30.19 -34.63
N LEU A 362 -13.83 31.40 -34.10
CA LEU A 362 -15.04 32.07 -33.62
C LEU A 362 -16.08 32.10 -34.74
N SER A 363 -17.11 31.26 -34.64
CA SER A 363 -18.27 31.36 -35.50
C SER A 363 -18.97 32.70 -35.19
N SER A 364 -18.87 33.63 -36.10
CA SER A 364 -19.60 34.89 -36.10
C SER A 364 -21.10 34.65 -36.30
N SER A 365 -21.80 34.26 -35.23
CA SER A 365 -23.28 34.30 -35.23
C SER A 365 -23.72 35.53 -34.47
N GLY A 366 -23.65 36.66 -35.16
CA GLY A 366 -24.28 37.90 -34.74
C GLY A 366 -25.80 37.77 -34.77
N LYS A 367 -26.42 37.54 -33.61
CA LYS A 367 -27.82 37.89 -33.37
C LYS A 367 -27.83 39.16 -32.53
N MET A 368 -27.96 40.30 -33.25
CA MET A 368 -28.38 41.56 -32.63
C MET A 368 -29.74 41.37 -31.94
N LEU A 369 -29.74 41.48 -30.61
CA LEU A 369 -30.96 41.73 -29.86
C LEU A 369 -31.42 43.16 -30.17
N ARG A 370 -32.50 43.29 -30.97
CA ARG A 370 -33.26 44.55 -31.09
C ARG A 370 -34.06 44.73 -29.79
N LEU A 371 -33.72 45.78 -29.07
CA LEU A 371 -34.56 46.33 -28.02
C LEU A 371 -35.64 47.18 -28.72
N SER A 372 -36.88 46.81 -28.56
CA SER A 372 -38.07 47.65 -28.77
C SER A 372 -38.83 47.71 -27.48
#